data_69237bf9a708df7c617c5eb063d260a3
#
_entry.id   69237bf9a708df7c617c5eb063d260a3
#
_cell.length_a   1.000
_cell.length_b   1.000
_cell.length_c   1.000
_cell.angle_alpha   90.00
_cell.angle_beta   90.00
_cell.angle_gamma   90.00
#
_symmetry.space_group_name_H-M   'P 1'
#
loop_
_entity.id
_entity.type
_entity.pdbx_description
1 polymer ?
#
loop_
_entity_poly.entity_id
_entity_poly.type
_entity_poly.pdbx_seq_one_letter_code
_entity_poly.pdbx_strand_id
1 'polypeptide(L)'
;MANRLNISFDSDMLESISAEFDLRAPNKEALRQLVFTLDGDYDPTVMQVLNLATGVGKTYLMAAFVEYLRRQGVGNVVIVTPGKTVQAKTVQNFTPGTPRYITGAAVPPEVVTPQDYSAWIARQNGPARLAFGREVPMLAFIFNIQQLIAPKEAEGDTHGGTQDAMRRKPRRFDENAGVLFDYLKNLDDLVVIADESHLYGSSAVAFNAALKELDPAAAIGLTASVDKATDHVIFEYPLYRAIQDKYVKAPVLAFRKTGYGTDEASEEQQLRDALQLRALKQAYYDSYAASQNRDHVNAVAFVVCSDVEHATQVVSYTH
;
A
#
# COMPACT_ATOMS: atom_id res chain seq x y z
N MET A 1 -3.17 29.52 -4.12
CA MET A 1 -2.74 28.61 -5.20
C MET A 1 -2.48 27.27 -4.52
N ALA A 2 -2.95 26.16 -5.10
CA ALA A 2 -2.64 24.85 -4.54
C ALA A 2 -1.13 24.64 -4.53
N ASN A 3 -0.59 24.11 -3.44
CA ASN A 3 0.82 23.77 -3.32
C ASN A 3 1.16 22.70 -4.36
N ARG A 4 2.23 22.88 -5.11
CA ARG A 4 2.73 21.87 -6.05
C ARG A 4 4.14 21.46 -5.68
N LEU A 5 4.49 20.22 -5.96
CA LEU A 5 5.87 19.77 -5.81
C LEU A 5 6.81 20.55 -6.73
N ASN A 6 7.95 20.93 -6.20
CA ASN A 6 9.03 21.49 -6.98
C ASN A 6 10.07 20.39 -7.25
N ILE A 7 9.75 19.51 -8.20
CA ILE A 7 10.65 18.45 -8.67
C ILE A 7 10.84 18.57 -10.16
N SER A 8 11.94 18.06 -10.68
CA SER A 8 12.25 18.03 -12.11
C SER A 8 12.47 16.60 -12.59
N PHE A 9 12.15 16.32 -13.85
CA PHE A 9 12.43 15.03 -14.48
C PHE A 9 13.92 14.89 -14.76
N ASP A 10 14.57 13.96 -14.07
CA ASP A 10 15.98 13.64 -14.24
C ASP A 10 16.14 12.17 -14.63
N SER A 11 16.47 11.93 -15.90
CA SER A 11 16.62 10.59 -16.47
C SER A 11 17.75 9.79 -15.82
N ASP A 12 18.87 10.44 -15.50
CA ASP A 12 20.05 9.78 -14.97
C ASP A 12 19.80 9.37 -13.51
N MET A 13 19.13 10.24 -12.75
CA MET A 13 18.69 9.93 -11.38
C MET A 13 17.69 8.77 -11.37
N LEU A 14 16.73 8.73 -12.31
CA LEU A 14 15.76 7.65 -12.44
C LEU A 14 16.43 6.31 -12.77
N GLU A 15 17.43 6.29 -13.66
CA GLU A 15 18.17 5.07 -13.98
C GLU A 15 19.02 4.61 -12.78
N SER A 16 19.70 5.52 -12.08
CA SER A 16 20.46 5.22 -10.86
C SER A 16 19.57 4.58 -9.78
N ILE A 17 18.47 5.24 -9.44
CA ILE A 17 17.52 4.73 -8.45
C ILE A 17 16.93 3.38 -8.88
N SER A 18 16.58 3.23 -10.16
CA SER A 18 16.06 1.99 -10.69
C SER A 18 17.04 0.82 -10.53
N ALA A 19 18.33 1.07 -10.69
CA ALA A 19 19.38 0.07 -10.48
C ALA A 19 19.60 -0.22 -8.98
N GLU A 20 19.66 0.81 -8.15
CA GLU A 20 19.86 0.69 -6.70
C GLU A 20 18.75 -0.10 -6.01
N PHE A 21 17.51 0.04 -6.48
CA PHE A 21 16.34 -0.67 -5.96
C PHE A 21 16.02 -1.97 -6.71
N ASP A 22 16.84 -2.37 -7.69
CA ASP A 22 16.59 -3.54 -8.56
C ASP A 22 15.15 -3.56 -9.11
N LEU A 23 14.72 -2.42 -9.66
CA LEU A 23 13.35 -2.28 -10.15
C LEU A 23 13.13 -3.14 -11.39
N ARG A 24 12.03 -3.88 -11.39
CA ARG A 24 11.54 -4.58 -12.59
C ARG A 24 11.14 -3.58 -13.66
N ALA A 25 11.26 -3.98 -14.93
CA ALA A 25 10.95 -3.11 -16.07
C ALA A 25 9.62 -2.33 -15.96
N PRO A 26 8.48 -2.93 -15.57
CA PRO A 26 7.23 -2.19 -15.41
C PRO A 26 7.29 -1.15 -14.28
N ASN A 27 8.05 -1.39 -13.21
CA ASN A 27 8.20 -0.43 -12.13
C ASN A 27 9.11 0.73 -12.50
N LYS A 28 10.14 0.49 -13.33
CA LYS A 28 10.98 1.57 -13.92
C LYS A 28 10.13 2.51 -14.76
N GLU A 29 9.30 1.93 -15.62
CA GLU A 29 8.44 2.71 -16.50
C GLU A 29 7.37 3.47 -15.71
N ALA A 30 6.78 2.83 -14.69
CA ALA A 30 5.82 3.47 -13.80
C ALA A 30 6.45 4.65 -13.02
N LEU A 31 7.68 4.48 -12.52
CA LEU A 31 8.42 5.55 -11.85
C LEU A 31 8.70 6.71 -12.79
N ARG A 32 9.16 6.41 -14.02
CA ARG A 32 9.42 7.41 -15.05
C ARG A 32 8.15 8.20 -15.39
N GLN A 33 7.04 7.52 -15.63
CA GLN A 33 5.76 8.15 -15.93
C GLN A 33 5.24 9.01 -14.78
N LEU A 34 5.38 8.52 -13.53
CA LEU A 34 4.97 9.26 -12.34
C LEU A 34 5.76 10.57 -12.20
N VAL A 35 7.08 10.50 -12.29
CA VAL A 35 7.94 11.69 -12.19
C VAL A 35 7.68 12.65 -13.33
N PHE A 36 7.51 12.16 -14.55
CA PHE A 36 7.17 12.98 -15.71
C PHE A 36 5.84 13.73 -15.51
N THR A 37 4.84 13.04 -14.96
CA THR A 37 3.55 13.67 -14.64
C THR A 37 3.69 14.76 -13.59
N LEU A 38 4.49 14.52 -12.55
CA LEU A 38 4.65 15.46 -11.44
C LEU A 38 5.57 16.65 -11.76
N ASP A 39 6.46 16.53 -12.73
CA ASP A 39 7.24 17.65 -13.29
C ASP A 39 6.36 18.56 -14.17
N GLY A 40 5.28 17.98 -14.74
CA GLY A 40 4.35 18.67 -15.61
C GLY A 40 3.26 19.47 -14.90
N ASP A 41 2.24 19.82 -15.67
CA ASP A 41 1.10 20.60 -15.19
C ASP A 41 -0.01 19.66 -14.65
N TYR A 42 0.21 19.02 -13.51
CA TYR A 42 -0.79 18.17 -12.85
C TYR A 42 -1.67 18.96 -11.87
N ASP A 43 -2.85 18.44 -11.59
CA ASP A 43 -3.73 18.97 -10.55
C ASP A 43 -3.42 18.28 -9.19
N PRO A 44 -2.88 18.98 -8.18
CA PRO A 44 -2.54 18.40 -6.88
C PRO A 44 -3.76 17.91 -6.10
N THR A 45 -4.97 18.38 -6.44
CA THR A 45 -6.22 17.93 -5.82
C THR A 45 -6.73 16.60 -6.39
N VAL A 46 -6.13 16.13 -7.50
CA VAL A 46 -6.47 14.88 -8.18
C VAL A 46 -5.40 13.83 -7.91
N MET A 47 -5.82 12.68 -7.40
CA MET A 47 -4.90 11.55 -7.18
C MET A 47 -4.39 10.99 -8.52
N GLN A 48 -3.08 10.93 -8.66
CA GLN A 48 -2.40 10.33 -9.82
C GLN A 48 -2.29 8.83 -9.61
N VAL A 49 -3.03 8.03 -10.36
CA VAL A 49 -3.17 6.59 -10.12
C VAL A 49 -2.26 5.77 -11.03
N LEU A 50 -1.49 4.87 -10.42
CA LEU A 50 -0.70 3.84 -11.08
C LEU A 50 -1.41 2.50 -10.94
N ASN A 51 -1.96 1.97 -12.04
CA ASN A 51 -2.61 0.66 -12.09
C ASN A 51 -1.58 -0.44 -12.38
N LEU A 52 -1.14 -1.12 -11.34
CA LEU A 52 -0.12 -2.15 -11.40
C LEU A 52 -0.63 -3.47 -10.85
N ALA A 53 -0.52 -4.54 -11.62
CA ALA A 53 -0.93 -5.88 -11.20
C ALA A 53 -0.32 -6.27 -9.84
N THR A 54 -1.07 -7.05 -9.06
CA THR A 54 -0.56 -7.60 -7.79
C THR A 54 0.66 -8.48 -8.05
N GLY A 55 1.70 -8.34 -7.22
CA GLY A 55 2.92 -9.15 -7.31
C GLY A 55 4.02 -8.59 -8.23
N VAL A 56 3.79 -7.46 -8.93
CA VAL A 56 4.83 -6.85 -9.78
C VAL A 56 5.86 -6.05 -9.00
N GLY A 57 5.62 -5.74 -7.71
CA GLY A 57 6.57 -5.04 -6.85
C GLY A 57 6.21 -3.58 -6.56
N LYS A 58 4.92 -3.25 -6.41
CA LYS A 58 4.44 -1.90 -6.03
C LYS A 58 5.21 -1.28 -4.85
N THR A 59 5.56 -2.08 -3.85
CA THR A 59 6.29 -1.61 -2.67
C THR A 59 7.72 -1.13 -3.00
N TYR A 60 8.40 -1.80 -3.94
CA TYR A 60 9.71 -1.36 -4.42
C TYR A 60 9.60 -0.07 -5.23
N LEU A 61 8.57 0.05 -6.05
CA LEU A 61 8.27 1.31 -6.76
C LEU A 61 8.04 2.45 -5.76
N MET A 62 7.25 2.21 -4.72
CA MET A 62 7.00 3.20 -3.65
C MET A 62 8.30 3.63 -2.98
N ALA A 63 9.16 2.69 -2.60
CA ALA A 63 10.43 2.98 -1.96
C ALA A 63 11.38 3.76 -2.89
N ALA A 64 11.45 3.40 -4.16
CA ALA A 64 12.22 4.11 -5.17
C ALA A 64 11.70 5.54 -5.41
N PHE A 65 10.38 5.73 -5.42
CA PHE A 65 9.79 7.06 -5.55
C PHE A 65 10.07 7.93 -4.32
N VAL A 66 10.01 7.38 -3.11
CA VAL A 66 10.40 8.08 -1.88
C VAL A 66 11.88 8.54 -1.95
N GLU A 67 12.78 7.69 -2.45
CA GLU A 67 14.19 8.07 -2.65
C GLU A 67 14.35 9.16 -3.72
N TYR A 68 13.55 9.10 -4.80
CA TYR A 68 13.55 10.15 -5.81
C TYR A 68 13.14 11.50 -5.22
N LEU A 69 12.03 11.52 -4.47
CA LEU A 69 11.56 12.72 -3.77
C LEU A 69 12.62 13.29 -2.84
N ARG A 70 13.29 12.43 -2.05
CA ARG A 70 14.39 12.83 -1.16
C ARG A 70 15.53 13.51 -1.93
N ARG A 71 15.96 12.94 -3.07
CA ARG A 71 17.03 13.51 -3.90
C ARG A 71 16.63 14.83 -4.55
N GLN A 72 15.34 15.05 -4.74
CA GLN A 72 14.77 16.32 -5.23
C GLN A 72 14.53 17.34 -4.09
N GLY A 73 14.88 17.00 -2.85
CA GLY A 73 14.75 17.91 -1.71
C GLY A 73 13.37 17.93 -1.04
N VAL A 74 12.47 17.01 -1.40
CA VAL A 74 11.18 16.83 -0.72
C VAL A 74 11.41 16.12 0.61
N GLY A 75 10.89 16.70 1.70
CA GLY A 75 11.18 16.26 3.07
C GLY A 75 10.12 15.35 3.67
N ASN A 76 8.88 15.34 3.13
CA ASN A 76 7.75 14.75 3.84
C ASN A 76 6.86 13.88 2.95
N VAL A 77 6.66 12.62 3.35
CA VAL A 77 5.74 11.70 2.69
C VAL A 77 4.81 11.02 3.71
N VAL A 78 3.53 10.95 3.38
CA VAL A 78 2.54 10.12 4.09
C VAL A 78 2.25 8.88 3.27
N ILE A 79 2.39 7.70 3.86
CA ILE A 79 2.01 6.43 3.25
C ILE A 79 0.76 5.91 3.95
N VAL A 80 -0.32 5.78 3.20
CA VAL A 80 -1.61 5.27 3.69
C VAL A 80 -1.76 3.82 3.27
N THR A 81 -2.04 2.95 4.24
CA THR A 81 -2.21 1.51 4.02
C THR A 81 -3.62 1.05 4.37
N PRO A 82 -4.12 -0.05 3.77
CA PRO A 82 -5.50 -0.51 3.97
C PRO A 82 -5.81 -0.99 5.40
N GLY A 83 -4.80 -1.37 6.18
CA GLY A 83 -5.03 -1.85 7.53
C GLY A 83 -3.75 -2.09 8.32
N LYS A 84 -3.90 -2.40 9.61
CA LYS A 84 -2.79 -2.55 10.58
C LYS A 84 -1.72 -3.56 10.16
N THR A 85 -2.11 -4.69 9.57
CA THR A 85 -1.16 -5.73 9.13
C THR A 85 -0.30 -5.24 7.97
N VAL A 86 -0.88 -4.50 7.02
CA VAL A 86 -0.15 -3.92 5.90
C VAL A 86 0.72 -2.77 6.40
N GLN A 87 0.20 -1.93 7.30
CA GLN A 87 0.98 -0.87 7.95
C GLN A 87 2.26 -1.42 8.60
N ALA A 88 2.13 -2.47 9.43
CA ALA A 88 3.29 -3.07 10.09
C ALA A 88 4.33 -3.62 9.10
N LYS A 89 3.90 -4.19 7.97
CA LYS A 89 4.79 -4.64 6.89
C LYS A 89 5.46 -3.45 6.19
N THR A 90 4.72 -2.38 5.93
CA THR A 90 5.24 -1.17 5.30
C THR A 90 6.26 -0.48 6.20
N VAL A 91 6.00 -0.38 7.49
CA VAL A 91 7.00 0.10 8.49
C VAL A 91 8.30 -0.71 8.39
N GLN A 92 8.21 -2.05 8.35
CA GLN A 92 9.40 -2.89 8.21
C GLN A 92 10.12 -2.67 6.87
N ASN A 93 9.40 -2.43 5.78
CA ASN A 93 10.01 -2.20 4.46
C ASN A 93 10.88 -0.92 4.43
N PHE A 94 10.56 0.07 5.25
CA PHE A 94 11.28 1.34 5.33
C PHE A 94 12.24 1.44 6.53
N THR A 95 12.23 0.47 7.46
CA THR A 95 13.06 0.51 8.67
C THR A 95 14.30 -0.36 8.50
N PRO A 96 15.52 0.21 8.48
CA PRO A 96 16.77 -0.53 8.39
C PRO A 96 16.91 -1.58 9.51
N GLY A 97 17.51 -2.71 9.18
CA GLY A 97 17.73 -3.82 10.12
C GLY A 97 16.54 -4.75 10.34
N THR A 98 15.40 -4.47 9.72
CA THR A 98 14.26 -5.40 9.74
C THR A 98 14.39 -6.44 8.62
N PRO A 99 13.77 -7.64 8.76
CA PRO A 99 13.85 -8.70 7.73
C PRO A 99 13.22 -8.32 6.38
N ARG A 100 12.40 -7.26 6.34
CA ARG A 100 11.69 -6.81 5.14
C ARG A 100 12.25 -5.51 4.56
N TYR A 101 13.30 -4.97 5.16
CA TYR A 101 13.86 -3.71 4.71
C TYR A 101 14.24 -3.74 3.23
N ILE A 102 13.71 -2.78 2.48
CA ILE A 102 14.05 -2.59 1.07
C ILE A 102 15.33 -1.76 1.00
N THR A 103 16.42 -2.44 0.63
CA THR A 103 17.71 -1.80 0.41
C THR A 103 17.69 -1.00 -0.90
N GLY A 104 18.47 0.07 -0.96
CA GLY A 104 18.59 0.93 -2.15
C GLY A 104 18.67 2.41 -1.79
N ALA A 105 18.00 2.85 -0.72
CA ALA A 105 18.11 4.22 -0.26
C ALA A 105 19.48 4.52 0.31
N ALA A 106 20.16 5.55 -0.20
CA ALA A 106 21.44 6.02 0.33
C ALA A 106 21.29 6.55 1.78
N VAL A 107 20.18 7.25 2.03
CA VAL A 107 19.76 7.72 3.35
C VAL A 107 18.33 7.24 3.57
N PRO A 108 18.11 6.21 4.42
CA PRO A 108 16.77 5.72 4.71
C PRO A 108 15.90 6.83 5.32
N PRO A 109 14.61 6.91 4.97
CA PRO A 109 13.72 7.87 5.60
C PRO A 109 13.52 7.54 7.09
N GLU A 110 13.33 8.55 7.91
CA GLU A 110 12.90 8.34 9.29
C GLU A 110 11.42 7.99 9.30
N VAL A 111 11.09 6.79 9.78
CA VAL A 111 9.72 6.30 9.85
C VAL A 111 9.03 6.82 11.10
N VAL A 112 7.86 7.42 10.93
CA VAL A 112 7.02 7.93 12.03
C VAL A 112 5.63 7.33 11.90
N THR A 113 5.17 6.67 12.96
CA THR A 113 3.78 6.19 13.05
C THR A 113 2.99 7.03 14.07
N PRO A 114 1.65 7.02 14.03
CA PRO A 114 0.86 7.71 15.06
C PRO A 114 1.21 7.29 16.49
N GLN A 115 1.61 6.03 16.69
CA GLN A 115 2.01 5.50 17.99
C GLN A 115 3.35 6.09 18.48
N ASP A 116 4.26 6.36 17.54
CA ASP A 116 5.61 6.84 17.85
C ASP A 116 5.71 8.36 17.87
N TYR A 117 4.67 9.07 17.42
CA TYR A 117 4.72 10.50 17.18
C TYR A 117 5.08 11.31 18.43
N SER A 118 4.51 11.00 19.59
CA SER A 118 4.83 11.71 20.83
C SER A 118 6.31 11.57 21.22
N ALA A 119 6.88 10.37 21.07
CA ALA A 119 8.29 10.13 21.30
C ALA A 119 9.15 10.82 20.23
N TRP A 120 8.68 10.85 18.99
CA TRP A 120 9.36 11.51 17.88
C TRP A 120 9.44 13.04 18.11
N ILE A 121 8.32 13.71 18.42
CA ILE A 121 8.28 15.15 18.66
C ILE A 121 9.13 15.55 19.89
N ALA A 122 9.16 14.72 20.93
CA ALA A 122 10.02 14.96 22.10
C ALA A 122 11.51 14.95 21.73
N ARG A 123 11.92 14.04 20.80
CA ARG A 123 13.30 14.02 20.27
C ARG A 123 13.61 15.25 19.42
N GLN A 124 12.66 15.74 18.64
CA GLN A 124 12.82 16.93 17.81
C GLN A 124 13.01 18.21 18.63
N ASN A 125 12.37 18.30 19.80
CA ASN A 125 12.48 19.44 20.71
C ASN A 125 13.69 19.35 21.67
N GLY A 126 14.46 18.25 21.63
CA GLY A 126 15.62 18.05 22.48
C GLY A 126 16.91 18.69 21.94
N PRO A 127 17.97 18.79 22.78
CA PRO A 127 19.25 19.43 22.42
C PRO A 127 19.98 18.75 21.27
N ALA A 128 19.62 17.54 20.88
CA ALA A 128 20.22 16.81 19.76
C ALA A 128 20.00 17.47 18.38
N ARG A 129 19.00 18.36 18.25
CA ARG A 129 18.73 19.10 17.01
C ARG A 129 19.77 20.20 16.71
N LEU A 130 20.61 20.54 17.69
CA LEU A 130 21.69 21.53 17.54
C LEU A 130 23.00 20.93 17.00
N ALA A 131 23.03 19.64 16.66
CA ALA A 131 24.18 19.02 16.01
C ALA A 131 24.28 19.46 14.55
N PHE A 132 24.98 20.52 14.31
CA PHE A 132 25.32 21.06 13.00
C PHE A 132 25.91 19.97 12.09
N GLY A 133 25.35 19.84 10.85
CA GLY A 133 25.96 19.08 9.77
C GLY A 133 25.40 17.68 9.52
N ARG A 134 24.29 17.27 10.12
CA ARG A 134 23.56 16.07 9.68
C ARG A 134 22.54 16.42 8.59
N GLU A 135 22.64 15.71 7.48
CA GLU A 135 21.58 15.68 6.47
C GLU A 135 20.25 15.33 7.16
N VAL A 136 19.24 16.19 7.06
CA VAL A 136 17.94 15.91 7.67
C VAL A 136 17.31 14.77 6.86
N PRO A 137 17.03 13.62 7.46
CA PRO A 137 16.41 12.53 6.73
C PRO A 137 15.00 12.94 6.31
N MET A 138 14.56 12.44 5.15
CA MET A 138 13.16 12.51 4.74
C MET A 138 12.27 11.82 5.78
N LEU A 139 11.11 12.39 6.09
CA LEU A 139 10.15 11.81 7.02
C LEU A 139 9.11 10.98 6.25
N ALA A 140 8.96 9.72 6.65
CA ALA A 140 7.92 8.82 6.14
C ALA A 140 6.89 8.54 7.24
N PHE A 141 5.75 9.20 7.16
CA PHE A 141 4.63 9.00 8.08
C PHE A 141 3.75 7.86 7.58
N ILE A 142 3.64 6.77 8.34
CA ILE A 142 2.93 5.57 7.90
C ILE A 142 1.66 5.37 8.72
N PHE A 143 0.50 5.55 8.07
CA PHE A 143 -0.83 5.38 8.63
C PHE A 143 -1.53 4.15 8.07
N ASN A 144 -2.42 3.54 8.83
CA ASN A 144 -3.53 2.81 8.23
C ASN A 144 -4.71 3.76 8.02
N ILE A 145 -5.57 3.42 7.05
CA ILE A 145 -6.71 4.27 6.67
C ILE A 145 -7.61 4.66 7.87
N GLN A 146 -7.77 3.77 8.83
CA GLN A 146 -8.63 4.00 10.00
C GLN A 146 -8.05 5.05 10.97
N GLN A 147 -6.76 5.30 10.90
CA GLN A 147 -6.10 6.36 11.69
C GLN A 147 -6.25 7.73 11.08
N LEU A 148 -6.46 7.82 9.76
CA LEU A 148 -6.71 9.07 9.06
C LEU A 148 -8.18 9.50 9.09
N ILE A 149 -9.11 8.54 9.16
CA ILE A 149 -10.55 8.81 9.15
C ILE A 149 -11.18 8.56 10.52
N ALA A 150 -12.10 9.45 10.93
CA ALA A 150 -12.85 9.26 12.16
C ALA A 150 -13.75 8.00 12.11
N PRO A 151 -13.96 7.27 13.23
CA PRO A 151 -14.96 6.23 13.30
C PRO A 151 -16.37 6.84 13.08
N LYS A 152 -17.29 6.03 12.54
CA LYS A 152 -18.72 6.36 12.63
C LYS A 152 -19.04 6.49 14.12
N GLU A 153 -19.63 7.61 14.53
CA GLU A 153 -20.30 7.67 15.83
C GLU A 153 -21.35 6.57 15.82
N ALA A 154 -21.37 5.76 16.89
CA ALA A 154 -22.42 4.78 17.08
C ALA A 154 -23.76 5.54 17.06
N GLU A 155 -24.68 5.12 16.20
CA GLU A 155 -26.03 5.68 16.13
C GLU A 155 -26.70 5.51 17.49
N GLY A 156 -26.77 6.59 18.27
CA GLY A 156 -27.35 6.62 19.59
C GLY A 156 -27.55 8.05 20.08
N ASP A 157 -28.02 8.93 19.19
CA ASP A 157 -28.79 10.10 19.60
C ASP A 157 -29.61 10.64 18.41
N THR A 158 -30.89 10.30 18.45
CA THR A 158 -31.92 10.85 17.60
C THR A 158 -32.17 12.29 18.01
N HIS A 159 -31.65 13.27 17.30
CA HIS A 159 -32.28 14.57 16.99
C HIS A 159 -31.32 15.46 16.25
N GLY A 160 -31.51 15.62 14.96
CA GLY A 160 -30.84 16.67 14.16
C GLY A 160 -30.42 16.24 12.75
N GLY A 161 -31.12 16.72 11.80
CA GLY A 161 -30.92 16.96 10.37
C GLY A 161 -29.89 16.17 9.58
N THR A 162 -30.39 15.56 8.54
CA THR A 162 -29.76 14.75 7.48
C THR A 162 -28.60 15.40 6.69
N GLN A 163 -28.03 16.51 7.11
CA GLN A 163 -26.90 17.18 6.42
C GLN A 163 -25.56 17.11 7.13
N ASP A 164 -25.49 16.78 8.41
CA ASP A 164 -24.24 16.70 9.17
C ASP A 164 -23.57 15.31 9.14
N ALA A 165 -24.25 14.28 8.65
CA ALA A 165 -23.69 12.93 8.53
C ALA A 165 -22.56 12.81 7.47
N MET A 166 -22.33 13.82 6.63
CA MET A 166 -21.31 13.83 5.57
C MET A 166 -19.97 14.41 5.99
N ARG A 167 -19.85 15.03 7.15
CA ARG A 167 -18.59 15.58 7.68
C ARG A 167 -17.99 14.63 8.71
N ARG A 168 -17.36 13.57 8.27
CA ARG A 168 -16.51 12.77 9.14
C ARG A 168 -15.23 13.56 9.40
N LYS A 169 -15.09 14.08 10.62
CA LYS A 169 -13.85 14.73 11.04
C LYS A 169 -12.72 13.72 11.13
N PRO A 170 -11.47 14.08 10.79
CA PRO A 170 -10.30 13.25 11.07
C PRO A 170 -10.27 12.82 12.54
N ARG A 171 -9.74 11.64 12.83
CA ARG A 171 -9.76 11.05 14.17
C ARG A 171 -9.00 11.91 15.16
N ARG A 172 -9.69 12.73 15.91
CA ARG A 172 -9.17 13.40 17.11
C ARG A 172 -9.21 12.54 18.37
N PHE A 173 -9.71 11.31 18.29
CA PHE A 173 -9.89 10.42 19.45
C PHE A 173 -8.64 9.59 19.82
N ASP A 174 -7.72 9.40 18.87
CA ASP A 174 -6.34 9.06 19.21
C ASP A 174 -5.62 10.41 19.27
N GLU A 175 -5.37 10.94 20.45
CA GLU A 175 -4.75 12.26 20.64
C GLU A 175 -3.47 12.39 19.80
N ASN A 176 -2.69 11.31 19.73
CA ASN A 176 -1.46 11.28 18.96
C ASN A 176 -1.71 11.35 17.45
N ALA A 177 -2.72 10.66 16.92
CA ALA A 177 -3.05 10.71 15.50
C ALA A 177 -3.63 12.08 15.11
N GLY A 178 -4.43 12.72 15.99
CA GLY A 178 -4.96 14.05 15.76
C GLY A 178 -3.87 15.13 15.74
N VAL A 179 -2.96 15.11 16.68
CA VAL A 179 -1.83 16.06 16.73
C VAL A 179 -0.90 15.87 15.55
N LEU A 180 -0.64 14.62 15.15
CA LEU A 180 0.16 14.33 13.96
C LEU A 180 -0.55 14.83 12.69
N PHE A 181 -1.85 14.63 12.56
CA PHE A 181 -2.61 15.13 11.43
C PHE A 181 -2.54 16.66 11.31
N ASP A 182 -2.70 17.38 12.43
CA ASP A 182 -2.58 18.84 12.48
C ASP A 182 -1.15 19.30 12.12
N TYR A 183 -0.13 18.52 12.48
CA TYR A 183 1.25 18.78 12.05
C TYR A 183 1.40 18.65 10.52
N LEU A 184 0.87 17.57 9.94
CA LEU A 184 0.98 17.30 8.51
C LEU A 184 0.30 18.37 7.63
N LYS A 185 -0.81 18.95 8.08
CA LYS A 185 -1.52 20.03 7.36
C LYS A 185 -0.69 21.28 7.15
N ASN A 186 0.35 21.49 7.94
CA ASN A 186 1.20 22.67 7.88
C ASN A 186 2.49 22.45 7.08
N LEU A 187 2.59 21.31 6.36
CA LEU A 187 3.75 20.99 5.53
C LEU A 187 3.49 21.39 4.08
N ASP A 188 4.37 22.21 3.52
CA ASP A 188 4.24 22.72 2.15
C ASP A 188 4.65 21.71 1.06
N ASP A 189 5.44 20.69 1.41
CA ASP A 189 5.99 19.69 0.50
C ASP A 189 5.42 18.28 0.72
N LEU A 190 4.25 18.18 1.36
CA LEU A 190 3.65 16.90 1.71
C LEU A 190 3.22 16.10 0.48
N VAL A 191 3.73 14.89 0.34
CA VAL A 191 3.26 13.91 -0.66
C VAL A 191 2.49 12.80 0.03
N VAL A 192 1.30 12.49 -0.47
CA VAL A 192 0.48 11.36 0.01
C VAL A 192 0.56 10.21 -0.98
N ILE A 193 0.94 9.02 -0.50
CA ILE A 193 0.95 7.76 -1.27
C ILE A 193 -0.08 6.82 -0.66
N ALA A 194 -1.11 6.49 -1.41
CA ALA A 194 -2.19 5.57 -1.01
C ALA A 194 -1.94 4.18 -1.61
N ASP A 195 -1.54 3.22 -0.77
CA ASP A 195 -1.39 1.81 -1.18
C ASP A 195 -2.78 1.14 -1.24
N GLU A 196 -3.03 0.35 -2.31
CA GLU A 196 -4.34 -0.22 -2.64
C GLU A 196 -5.44 0.86 -2.74
N SER A 197 -5.17 1.92 -3.51
CA SER A 197 -5.99 3.13 -3.59
C SER A 197 -7.45 2.89 -4.03
N HIS A 198 -7.76 1.74 -4.66
CA HIS A 198 -9.13 1.35 -4.99
C HIS A 198 -10.04 1.22 -3.74
N LEU A 199 -9.46 0.96 -2.58
CA LEU A 199 -10.20 0.93 -1.30
C LEU A 199 -10.57 2.34 -0.81
N TYR A 200 -10.01 3.38 -1.43
CA TYR A 200 -10.16 4.78 -1.08
C TYR A 200 -10.75 5.63 -2.21
N GLY A 201 -11.33 4.97 -3.23
CA GLY A 201 -11.91 5.61 -4.41
C GLY A 201 -13.04 6.59 -4.10
N SER A 202 -13.73 7.07 -5.11
CA SER A 202 -14.77 8.11 -5.02
C SER A 202 -15.88 7.81 -3.99
N SER A 203 -16.10 6.52 -3.67
CA SER A 203 -17.04 6.08 -2.63
C SER A 203 -16.49 6.24 -1.19
N ALA A 204 -15.19 6.43 -1.02
CA ALA A 204 -14.56 6.62 0.29
C ALA A 204 -14.59 8.10 0.71
N VAL A 205 -15.78 8.66 0.88
CA VAL A 205 -16.03 10.07 1.20
C VAL A 205 -15.14 10.58 2.35
N ALA A 206 -14.95 9.75 3.38
CA ALA A 206 -14.14 10.14 4.55
C ALA A 206 -12.65 10.26 4.23
N PHE A 207 -12.10 9.39 3.38
CA PHE A 207 -10.71 9.48 2.94
C PHE A 207 -10.48 10.71 2.05
N ASN A 208 -11.35 10.93 1.09
CA ASN A 208 -11.28 12.10 0.21
C ASN A 208 -11.42 13.41 0.99
N ALA A 209 -12.23 13.44 2.05
CA ALA A 209 -12.32 14.59 2.94
C ALA A 209 -11.02 14.81 3.73
N ALA A 210 -10.41 13.74 4.27
CA ALA A 210 -9.13 13.83 4.97
C ALA A 210 -8.00 14.26 4.02
N LEU A 211 -7.98 13.76 2.78
CA LEU A 211 -7.00 14.15 1.78
C LEU A 211 -7.13 15.63 1.41
N LYS A 212 -8.36 16.13 1.22
CA LYS A 212 -8.62 17.55 0.98
C LYS A 212 -8.22 18.42 2.16
N GLU A 213 -8.40 17.95 3.39
CA GLU A 213 -8.01 18.67 4.58
C GLU A 213 -6.49 18.72 4.78
N LEU A 214 -5.77 17.68 4.36
CA LEU A 214 -4.29 17.64 4.35
C LEU A 214 -3.70 18.59 3.31
N ASP A 215 -4.42 18.86 2.23
CA ASP A 215 -4.00 19.71 1.10
C ASP A 215 -2.56 19.39 0.60
N PRO A 216 -2.26 18.12 0.26
CA PRO A 216 -0.91 17.71 -0.11
C PRO A 216 -0.46 18.34 -1.43
N ALA A 217 0.84 18.53 -1.58
CA ALA A 217 1.43 18.98 -2.84
C ALA A 217 1.25 17.97 -3.99
N ALA A 218 1.13 16.67 -3.66
CA ALA A 218 0.74 15.62 -4.60
C ALA A 218 0.08 14.44 -3.88
N ALA A 219 -0.88 13.79 -4.54
CA ALA A 219 -1.50 12.55 -4.09
C ALA A 219 -1.31 11.46 -5.15
N ILE A 220 -0.76 10.30 -4.75
CA ILE A 220 -0.43 9.18 -5.60
C ILE A 220 -1.21 7.95 -5.15
N GLY A 221 -1.88 7.27 -6.08
CA GLY A 221 -2.57 6.01 -5.83
C GLY A 221 -1.83 4.83 -6.45
N LEU A 222 -1.56 3.79 -5.66
CA LEU A 222 -1.04 2.52 -6.14
C LEU A 222 -2.12 1.46 -6.02
N THR A 223 -2.50 0.80 -7.11
CA THR A 223 -3.56 -0.20 -7.08
C THR A 223 -3.40 -1.26 -8.16
N ALA A 224 -4.09 -2.38 -8.02
CA ALA A 224 -4.27 -3.38 -9.07
C ALA A 224 -5.68 -3.35 -9.68
N SER A 225 -6.56 -2.51 -9.14
CA SER A 225 -7.97 -2.40 -9.53
C SER A 225 -8.36 -0.92 -9.64
N VAL A 226 -8.68 -0.45 -10.81
CA VAL A 226 -9.08 0.94 -11.07
C VAL A 226 -10.54 1.02 -11.50
N ASP A 227 -11.21 2.08 -11.12
CA ASP A 227 -12.45 2.51 -11.74
C ASP A 227 -12.13 3.54 -12.84
N LYS A 228 -12.19 3.10 -14.10
CA LYS A 228 -11.85 3.97 -15.24
C LYS A 228 -12.78 5.17 -15.41
N ALA A 229 -13.91 5.21 -14.71
CA ALA A 229 -14.83 6.34 -14.77
C ALA A 229 -14.44 7.46 -13.78
N THR A 230 -13.73 7.13 -12.71
CA THR A 230 -13.45 8.06 -11.60
C THR A 230 -11.96 8.25 -11.32
N ASP A 231 -11.12 7.28 -11.64
CA ASP A 231 -9.68 7.33 -11.34
C ASP A 231 -8.88 8.00 -12.47
N HIS A 232 -8.01 8.93 -12.10
CA HIS A 232 -7.07 9.53 -13.04
C HIS A 232 -5.82 8.64 -13.19
N VAL A 233 -5.91 7.67 -14.12
CA VAL A 233 -4.86 6.66 -14.35
C VAL A 233 -3.79 7.23 -15.26
N ILE A 234 -2.57 7.41 -14.72
CA ILE A 234 -1.41 7.92 -15.45
C ILE A 234 -0.50 6.81 -16.00
N PHE A 235 -0.61 5.59 -15.44
CA PHE A 235 0.13 4.42 -15.91
C PHE A 235 -0.67 3.13 -15.67
N GLU A 236 -0.60 2.21 -16.65
CA GLU A 236 -1.32 0.93 -16.56
C GLU A 236 -0.41 -0.24 -16.96
N TYR A 237 -0.25 -1.20 -16.01
CA TYR A 237 0.41 -2.48 -16.26
C TYR A 237 -0.48 -3.63 -15.75
N PRO A 238 -1.38 -4.14 -16.61
CA PRO A 238 -2.42 -5.07 -16.21
C PRO A 238 -1.90 -6.49 -15.97
N LEU A 239 -2.72 -7.30 -15.27
CA LEU A 239 -2.38 -8.67 -14.87
C LEU A 239 -1.98 -9.56 -16.05
N TYR A 240 -2.64 -9.45 -17.21
CA TYR A 240 -2.32 -10.29 -18.37
C TYR A 240 -0.89 -10.04 -18.86
N ARG A 241 -0.41 -8.78 -18.86
CA ARG A 241 0.99 -8.45 -19.18
C ARG A 241 1.95 -9.01 -18.13
N ALA A 242 1.62 -8.86 -16.86
CA ALA A 242 2.44 -9.37 -15.78
C ALA A 242 2.61 -10.92 -15.85
N ILE A 243 1.57 -11.63 -16.32
CA ILE A 243 1.63 -13.07 -16.58
C ILE A 243 2.49 -13.36 -17.83
N GLN A 244 2.27 -12.62 -18.91
CA GLN A 244 3.02 -12.80 -20.17
C GLN A 244 4.52 -12.55 -19.94
N ASP A 245 4.88 -11.53 -19.18
CA ASP A 245 6.26 -11.16 -18.84
C ASP A 245 6.83 -12.00 -17.69
N LYS A 246 6.08 -12.99 -17.19
CA LYS A 246 6.46 -13.96 -16.15
C LYS A 246 6.77 -13.34 -14.77
N TYR A 247 6.31 -12.14 -14.50
CA TYR A 247 6.39 -11.53 -13.16
C TYR A 247 5.35 -12.12 -12.20
N VAL A 248 4.22 -12.57 -12.74
CA VAL A 248 3.12 -13.16 -11.97
C VAL A 248 2.77 -14.54 -12.56
N LYS A 249 2.49 -15.49 -11.69
CA LYS A 249 2.06 -16.84 -12.11
C LYS A 249 0.67 -16.75 -12.76
N ALA A 250 0.49 -17.50 -13.85
CA ALA A 250 -0.82 -17.64 -14.45
C ALA A 250 -1.76 -18.40 -13.48
N PRO A 251 -2.95 -17.84 -13.17
CA PRO A 251 -3.95 -18.59 -12.42
C PRO A 251 -4.47 -19.75 -13.26
N VAL A 252 -4.64 -20.90 -12.61
CA VAL A 252 -5.26 -22.08 -13.24
C VAL A 252 -6.55 -22.39 -12.51
N LEU A 253 -7.65 -22.40 -13.25
CA LEU A 253 -8.94 -22.80 -12.72
C LEU A 253 -9.06 -24.33 -12.78
N ALA A 254 -9.23 -24.97 -11.64
CA ALA A 254 -9.50 -26.40 -11.55
C ALA A 254 -10.92 -26.61 -11.02
N PHE A 255 -11.71 -27.40 -11.73
CA PHE A 255 -13.09 -27.71 -11.36
C PHE A 255 -13.48 -29.12 -11.88
N ARG A 256 -14.48 -29.73 -11.25
CA ARG A 256 -15.08 -30.97 -11.77
C ARG A 256 -15.97 -30.67 -12.98
N LYS A 257 -15.98 -31.56 -13.96
CA LYS A 257 -16.85 -31.44 -15.13
C LYS A 257 -18.34 -31.36 -14.76
N THR A 258 -18.72 -32.00 -13.67
CA THR A 258 -20.11 -32.02 -13.14
C THR A 258 -20.41 -30.80 -12.26
N GLY A 259 -19.42 -29.95 -11.97
CA GLY A 259 -19.53 -28.89 -10.97
C GLY A 259 -19.54 -29.42 -9.53
N TYR A 260 -19.86 -28.52 -8.61
CA TYR A 260 -20.15 -28.82 -7.20
C TYR A 260 -21.55 -28.29 -6.88
N GLY A 261 -22.28 -29.02 -6.02
CA GLY A 261 -23.53 -28.53 -5.44
C GLY A 261 -23.30 -27.47 -4.37
N THR A 262 -24.37 -27.02 -3.73
CA THR A 262 -24.37 -26.04 -2.64
C THR A 262 -24.66 -26.68 -1.27
N ASP A 263 -24.66 -28.01 -1.23
CA ASP A 263 -24.88 -28.79 -0.01
C ASP A 263 -23.52 -29.09 0.71
N GLU A 264 -23.59 -29.45 1.98
CA GLU A 264 -22.45 -29.76 2.81
C GLU A 264 -21.56 -30.89 2.24
N ALA A 265 -22.16 -31.91 1.66
CA ALA A 265 -21.44 -33.01 1.02
C ALA A 265 -20.62 -32.54 -0.18
N SER A 266 -21.14 -31.58 -0.94
CA SER A 266 -20.44 -30.95 -2.06
C SER A 266 -19.29 -30.06 -1.60
N GLU A 267 -19.45 -29.34 -0.50
CA GLU A 267 -18.37 -28.54 0.12
C GLU A 267 -17.25 -29.43 0.62
N GLU A 268 -17.58 -30.50 1.34
CA GLU A 268 -16.60 -31.47 1.82
C GLU A 268 -15.83 -32.11 0.64
N GLN A 269 -16.55 -32.43 -0.46
CA GLN A 269 -15.92 -32.96 -1.66
C GLN A 269 -14.98 -31.94 -2.31
N GLN A 270 -15.35 -30.65 -2.32
CA GLN A 270 -14.49 -29.58 -2.85
C GLN A 270 -13.19 -29.44 -2.03
N LEU A 271 -13.30 -29.53 -0.70
CA LEU A 271 -12.14 -29.52 0.18
C LEU A 271 -11.22 -30.74 -0.04
N ARG A 272 -11.78 -31.93 -0.20
CA ARG A 272 -11.00 -33.14 -0.50
C ARG A 272 -10.26 -32.98 -1.83
N ASP A 273 -10.92 -32.45 -2.86
CA ASP A 273 -10.28 -32.21 -4.14
C ASP A 273 -9.14 -31.17 -4.03
N ALA A 274 -9.35 -30.09 -3.26
CA ALA A 274 -8.32 -29.09 -3.00
C ALA A 274 -7.10 -29.66 -2.27
N LEU A 275 -7.33 -30.51 -1.26
CA LEU A 275 -6.25 -31.20 -0.53
C LEU A 275 -5.49 -32.18 -1.41
N GLN A 276 -6.19 -32.91 -2.29
CA GLN A 276 -5.57 -33.79 -3.26
C GLN A 276 -4.71 -33.02 -4.27
N LEU A 277 -5.21 -31.91 -4.78
CA LEU A 277 -4.46 -31.00 -5.65
C LEU A 277 -3.22 -30.43 -4.95
N ARG A 278 -3.37 -30.04 -3.67
CA ARG A 278 -2.25 -29.60 -2.85
C ARG A 278 -1.18 -30.69 -2.72
N ALA A 279 -1.57 -31.93 -2.44
CA ALA A 279 -0.64 -33.05 -2.31
C ALA A 279 0.14 -33.32 -3.62
N LEU A 280 -0.56 -33.33 -4.76
CA LEU A 280 0.07 -33.44 -6.08
C LEU A 280 1.06 -32.30 -6.35
N LYS A 281 0.68 -31.07 -5.99
CA LYS A 281 1.53 -29.89 -6.16
C LYS A 281 2.76 -29.96 -5.25
N GLN A 282 2.60 -30.47 -4.02
CA GLN A 282 3.72 -30.67 -3.09
C GLN A 282 4.74 -31.66 -3.66
N ALA A 283 4.28 -32.83 -4.13
CA ALA A 283 5.15 -33.81 -4.75
C ALA A 283 5.93 -33.25 -5.95
N TYR A 284 5.29 -32.42 -6.76
CA TYR A 284 5.95 -31.72 -7.86
C TYR A 284 7.01 -30.71 -7.35
N TYR A 285 6.73 -29.92 -6.32
CA TYR A 285 7.68 -28.96 -5.75
C TYR A 285 8.89 -29.68 -5.13
N ASP A 286 8.67 -30.80 -4.43
CA ASP A 286 9.74 -31.58 -3.81
C ASP A 286 10.66 -32.16 -4.87
N SER A 287 10.09 -32.72 -5.94
CA SER A 287 10.86 -33.23 -7.08
C SER A 287 11.65 -32.12 -7.78
N TYR A 288 11.04 -30.96 -7.98
CA TYR A 288 11.70 -29.83 -8.61
C TYR A 288 12.83 -29.28 -7.72
N ALA A 289 12.59 -29.10 -6.43
CA ALA A 289 13.58 -28.60 -5.48
C ALA A 289 14.81 -29.53 -5.44
N ALA A 290 14.57 -30.87 -5.38
CA ALA A 290 15.65 -31.87 -5.42
C ALA A 290 16.44 -31.81 -6.74
N SER A 291 15.76 -31.68 -7.88
CA SER A 291 16.42 -31.67 -9.20
C SER A 291 17.22 -30.40 -9.47
N GLN A 292 16.84 -29.25 -8.85
CA GLN A 292 17.46 -27.95 -9.08
C GLN A 292 18.30 -27.46 -7.89
N ASN A 293 18.49 -28.29 -6.86
CA ASN A 293 19.16 -27.90 -5.61
C ASN A 293 18.63 -26.59 -5.03
N ARG A 294 17.30 -26.49 -4.92
CA ARG A 294 16.57 -25.35 -4.41
C ARG A 294 15.97 -25.63 -3.05
N ASP A 295 15.66 -24.58 -2.31
CA ASP A 295 15.00 -24.68 -1.03
C ASP A 295 13.60 -25.32 -1.16
N HIS A 296 13.20 -26.03 -0.10
CA HIS A 296 11.89 -26.64 0.00
C HIS A 296 10.80 -25.56 0.05
N VAL A 297 9.73 -25.73 -0.75
CA VAL A 297 8.57 -24.84 -0.80
C VAL A 297 7.30 -25.63 -0.50
N ASN A 298 6.54 -25.18 0.47
CA ASN A 298 5.27 -25.81 0.83
C ASN A 298 4.14 -25.34 -0.10
N ALA A 299 3.38 -26.30 -0.64
CA ALA A 299 2.10 -26.03 -1.28
C ALA A 299 1.05 -25.74 -0.21
N VAL A 300 0.33 -24.63 -0.35
CA VAL A 300 -0.70 -24.19 0.58
C VAL A 300 -2.05 -24.24 -0.09
N ALA A 301 -3.06 -24.80 0.58
CA ALA A 301 -4.46 -24.64 0.24
C ALA A 301 -5.02 -23.46 1.06
N PHE A 302 -5.63 -22.50 0.39
CA PHE A 302 -6.29 -21.36 1.02
C PHE A 302 -7.78 -21.45 0.76
N VAL A 303 -8.60 -21.53 1.80
CA VAL A 303 -10.05 -21.63 1.71
C VAL A 303 -10.67 -20.31 2.09
N VAL A 304 -11.54 -19.80 1.23
CA VAL A 304 -12.32 -18.58 1.47
C VAL A 304 -13.74 -18.97 1.82
N CYS A 305 -14.20 -18.59 3.00
CA CYS A 305 -15.55 -18.84 3.48
C CYS A 305 -16.40 -17.58 3.43
N SER A 306 -17.73 -17.73 3.43
CA SER A 306 -18.67 -16.61 3.39
C SER A 306 -18.59 -15.73 4.64
N ASP A 307 -18.38 -16.35 5.79
CA ASP A 307 -18.35 -15.70 7.10
C ASP A 307 -17.53 -16.54 8.12
N VAL A 308 -17.45 -16.07 9.35
CA VAL A 308 -16.67 -16.71 10.44
C VAL A 308 -17.31 -18.04 10.88
N GLU A 309 -18.63 -18.13 10.88
CA GLU A 309 -19.35 -19.34 11.27
C GLU A 309 -19.10 -20.45 10.26
N HIS A 310 -19.21 -20.15 8.98
CA HIS A 310 -18.85 -21.06 7.90
C HIS A 310 -17.37 -21.48 7.97
N ALA A 311 -16.46 -20.55 8.28
CA ALA A 311 -15.04 -20.91 8.46
C ALA A 311 -14.83 -21.91 9.60
N THR A 312 -15.56 -21.78 10.71
CA THR A 312 -15.52 -22.71 11.84
C THR A 312 -16.03 -24.09 11.45
N GLN A 313 -17.10 -24.14 10.65
CA GLN A 313 -17.67 -25.37 10.11
C GLN A 313 -16.67 -26.11 9.22
N VAL A 314 -16.05 -25.38 8.28
CA VAL A 314 -15.03 -25.92 7.36
C VAL A 314 -13.82 -26.48 8.12
N VAL A 315 -13.36 -25.81 9.18
CA VAL A 315 -12.28 -26.33 10.04
C VAL A 315 -12.66 -27.67 10.66
N SER A 316 -13.92 -27.88 11.06
CA SER A 316 -14.37 -29.14 11.65
C SER A 316 -14.30 -30.33 10.67
N TYR A 317 -14.36 -30.10 9.36
CA TYR A 317 -14.23 -31.15 8.32
C TYR A 317 -12.77 -31.61 8.11
N THR A 318 -11.78 -30.86 8.61
CA THR A 318 -10.35 -31.12 8.40
C THR A 318 -9.66 -31.76 9.60
N HIS A 319 -10.40 -31.96 10.70
CA HIS A 319 -9.99 -32.63 11.92
C HIS A 319 -10.81 -33.88 12.17
#